data_34d3e876bd51cdb51a2c072038d93705
#
_entry.id   34d3e876bd51cdb51a2c072038d93705
#
_cell.length_a   1.000
_cell.length_b   1.000
_cell.length_c   1.000
_cell.angle_alpha   90.00
_cell.angle_beta   90.00
_cell.angle_gamma   90.00
#
_symmetry.space_group_name_H-M   'P 1'
#
loop_
_entity.id
_entity.type
_entity.pdbx_description
1 polymer ?
#
loop_
_entity_poly.entity_id
_entity_poly.type
_entity_poly.pdbx_seq_one_letter_code
_entity_poly.pdbx_strand_id
1 'polypeptide(L)'
;MPENRFRDTSLDFDERVSALLAELTTEEKLGLLTTHMNAVPRLGIKEFWIGAEVARGLVCRDPQGEYPSTVFPEPFGLAATFDTDVMKRMGEVTGVENRIYTQKGKSSLCVWGPTVDLERDPRWGRNEEAYGEDPCLAGTMAAAYTSGMAGSDEKYMRVIPTLKHFYANNNENTRVNCNANVPTRLKHEYYLKAFEKPVRDGRALSLMTSYN
;
A
#
# COMPACT_ATOMS: atom_id res chain seq x y z
N MET A 1 -10.99 20.24 -29.06
CA MET A 1 -11.25 18.84 -28.65
C MET A 1 -12.38 18.86 -27.66
N PRO A 2 -13.22 17.83 -27.53
CA PRO A 2 -14.28 17.85 -26.54
C PRO A 2 -13.67 18.01 -25.14
N GLU A 3 -14.19 18.99 -24.43
CA GLU A 3 -13.75 19.36 -23.07
C GLU A 3 -13.89 18.14 -22.15
N ASN A 4 -12.82 17.82 -21.39
CA ASN A 4 -12.77 16.71 -20.43
C ASN A 4 -12.83 15.27 -21.01
N ARG A 5 -12.23 15.02 -22.16
CA ARG A 5 -12.14 13.65 -22.74
C ARG A 5 -11.53 12.63 -21.77
N PHE A 6 -10.63 13.06 -20.90
CA PHE A 6 -10.03 12.18 -19.86
C PHE A 6 -11.05 11.64 -18.83
N ARG A 7 -12.25 12.25 -18.75
CA ARG A 7 -13.35 11.78 -17.88
C ARG A 7 -14.28 10.78 -18.54
N ASP A 8 -14.19 10.60 -19.85
CA ASP A 8 -15.01 9.66 -20.60
C ASP A 8 -14.57 8.22 -20.27
N THR A 9 -15.39 7.53 -19.48
CA THR A 9 -15.12 6.15 -19.04
C THR A 9 -15.39 5.11 -20.13
N SER A 10 -15.88 5.49 -21.29
CA SER A 10 -16.00 4.60 -22.45
C SER A 10 -14.68 4.45 -23.22
N LEU A 11 -13.73 5.39 -23.02
CA LEU A 11 -12.39 5.32 -23.59
C LEU A 11 -11.50 4.42 -22.76
N ASP A 12 -10.49 3.85 -23.40
CA ASP A 12 -9.49 3.08 -22.68
C ASP A 12 -8.61 3.96 -21.77
N PHE A 13 -7.86 3.30 -20.88
CA PHE A 13 -7.08 4.01 -19.87
C PHE A 13 -5.99 4.90 -20.49
N ASP A 14 -5.29 4.41 -21.51
CA ASP A 14 -4.16 5.13 -22.13
C ASP A 14 -4.65 6.34 -22.94
N GLU A 15 -5.81 6.22 -23.61
CA GLU A 15 -6.45 7.35 -24.26
C GLU A 15 -6.83 8.46 -23.27
N ARG A 16 -7.38 8.07 -22.11
CA ARG A 16 -7.75 9.01 -21.04
C ARG A 16 -6.54 9.70 -20.43
N VAL A 17 -5.47 8.93 -20.16
CA VAL A 17 -4.20 9.47 -19.66
C VAL A 17 -3.60 10.46 -20.66
N SER A 18 -3.56 10.10 -21.94
CA SER A 18 -3.04 10.97 -23.01
C SER A 18 -3.84 12.27 -23.12
N ALA A 19 -5.17 12.19 -23.03
CA ALA A 19 -6.03 13.35 -23.04
C ALA A 19 -5.76 14.27 -21.83
N LEU A 20 -5.61 13.70 -20.62
CA LEU A 20 -5.28 14.48 -19.42
C LEU A 20 -3.91 15.15 -19.54
N LEU A 21 -2.90 14.42 -19.98
CA LEU A 21 -1.53 14.95 -20.14
C LEU A 21 -1.48 16.09 -21.15
N ALA A 22 -2.32 16.07 -22.19
CA ALA A 22 -2.40 17.14 -23.17
C ALA A 22 -3.03 18.44 -22.59
N GLU A 23 -3.88 18.33 -21.60
CA GLU A 23 -4.53 19.46 -20.94
C GLU A 23 -3.71 20.08 -19.81
N LEU A 24 -2.80 19.30 -19.19
CA LEU A 24 -1.96 19.77 -18.07
C LEU A 24 -0.81 20.67 -18.54
N THR A 25 -0.58 21.77 -17.81
CA THR A 25 0.63 22.58 -17.96
C THR A 25 1.85 21.84 -17.42
N THR A 26 3.04 22.34 -17.71
CA THR A 26 4.29 21.76 -17.16
C THR A 26 4.32 21.85 -15.64
N GLU A 27 3.92 22.98 -15.07
CA GLU A 27 3.87 23.19 -13.61
C GLU A 27 2.89 22.24 -12.95
N GLU A 28 1.71 22.03 -13.56
CA GLU A 28 0.73 21.07 -13.04
C GLU A 28 1.26 19.63 -13.10
N LYS A 29 1.94 19.24 -14.18
CA LYS A 29 2.59 17.93 -14.28
C LYS A 29 3.65 17.74 -13.20
N LEU A 30 4.48 18.74 -12.95
CA LEU A 30 5.48 18.71 -11.88
C LEU A 30 4.83 18.54 -10.50
N GLY A 31 3.71 19.23 -10.27
CA GLY A 31 2.94 19.13 -9.02
C GLY A 31 2.30 17.75 -8.77
N LEU A 32 2.23 16.88 -9.80
CA LEU A 32 1.72 15.53 -9.69
C LEU A 32 2.84 14.47 -9.45
N LEU A 33 4.11 14.86 -9.43
CA LEU A 33 5.24 13.93 -9.27
C LEU A 33 5.65 13.68 -7.81
N THR A 34 4.94 14.28 -6.86
CA THR A 34 5.24 14.13 -5.43
C THR A 34 4.25 13.19 -4.73
N THR A 35 4.56 12.78 -3.52
CA THR A 35 3.64 11.98 -2.69
C THR A 35 2.38 12.76 -2.29
N HIS A 36 2.45 14.09 -2.31
CA HIS A 36 1.30 14.97 -2.19
C HIS A 36 1.07 15.66 -3.54
N MET A 37 0.17 15.12 -4.31
CA MET A 37 -0.18 15.60 -5.66
C MET A 37 -1.12 16.78 -5.54
N ASN A 38 -0.72 17.91 -6.11
CA ASN A 38 -1.50 19.14 -6.06
C ASN A 38 -2.85 19.02 -6.79
N ALA A 39 -3.84 19.75 -6.30
CA ALA A 39 -5.11 19.88 -7.03
C ALA A 39 -4.90 20.63 -8.35
N VAL A 40 -5.71 20.28 -9.36
CA VAL A 40 -5.83 21.04 -10.61
C VAL A 40 -7.29 21.53 -10.75
N PRO A 41 -7.67 22.63 -10.05
CA PRO A 41 -9.06 23.05 -9.91
C PRO A 41 -9.75 23.34 -11.26
N ARG A 42 -9.03 23.90 -12.25
CA ARG A 42 -9.59 24.18 -13.59
C ARG A 42 -10.02 22.93 -14.33
N LEU A 43 -9.45 21.75 -14.00
CA LEU A 43 -9.85 20.46 -14.54
C LEU A 43 -10.73 19.67 -13.55
N GLY A 44 -11.10 20.26 -12.40
CA GLY A 44 -11.87 19.60 -11.35
C GLY A 44 -11.14 18.41 -10.72
N ILE A 45 -9.81 18.41 -10.73
CA ILE A 45 -8.98 17.39 -10.08
C ILE A 45 -8.67 17.89 -8.67
N LYS A 46 -9.05 17.07 -7.69
CA LYS A 46 -8.73 17.31 -6.27
C LYS A 46 -7.28 16.92 -5.98
N GLU A 47 -6.74 17.48 -4.91
CA GLU A 47 -5.48 16.97 -4.36
C GLU A 47 -5.57 15.48 -4.01
N PHE A 48 -4.47 14.80 -4.15
CA PHE A 48 -4.33 13.39 -3.76
C PHE A 48 -2.96 13.20 -3.10
N TRP A 49 -2.91 12.42 -2.05
CA TRP A 49 -1.66 12.10 -1.38
C TRP A 49 -1.55 10.61 -1.08
N ILE A 50 -0.32 10.14 -0.97
CA ILE A 50 0.00 8.75 -0.71
C ILE A 50 0.55 8.67 0.71
N GLY A 51 0.06 7.75 1.52
CA GLY A 51 0.61 7.43 2.80
C GLY A 51 -0.37 7.53 3.97
N ALA A 52 -0.73 6.39 4.45
CA ALA A 52 -1.28 6.15 5.77
C ALA A 52 -0.69 4.80 6.22
N GLU A 53 -0.21 4.71 7.45
CA GLU A 53 0.36 3.47 7.96
C GLU A 53 -0.76 2.53 8.40
N VAL A 54 -0.64 1.25 8.01
CA VAL A 54 -1.67 0.23 8.25
C VAL A 54 -1.09 -1.12 8.65
N ALA A 55 0.05 -1.16 9.32
CA ALA A 55 0.68 -2.42 9.71
C ALA A 55 -0.24 -3.27 10.61
N ARG A 56 -0.90 -2.65 11.59
CA ARG A 56 -1.79 -3.29 12.57
C ARG A 56 -3.06 -2.49 12.83
N GLY A 57 -3.78 -2.15 11.78
CA GLY A 57 -4.87 -1.17 11.79
C GLY A 57 -4.40 0.18 11.29
N LEU A 58 -5.34 1.09 11.10
CA LEU A 58 -5.05 2.43 10.62
C LEU A 58 -4.34 3.26 11.70
N VAL A 59 -3.18 3.82 11.36
CA VAL A 59 -2.55 4.86 12.16
C VAL A 59 -3.12 6.21 11.74
N CYS A 60 -4.11 6.69 12.48
CA CYS A 60 -4.64 8.03 12.29
C CYS A 60 -3.78 9.03 13.05
N ARG A 61 -3.07 9.90 12.32
CA ARG A 61 -2.25 10.96 12.90
C ARG A 61 -3.11 12.19 13.19
N ASP A 62 -3.97 12.07 14.18
CA ASP A 62 -4.83 13.14 14.63
C ASP A 62 -4.34 13.68 15.99
N PRO A 63 -3.71 14.89 16.01
CA PRO A 63 -3.18 15.47 17.24
C PRO A 63 -4.23 15.78 18.32
N GLN A 64 -5.48 15.92 17.91
CA GLN A 64 -6.60 16.23 18.81
C GLN A 64 -7.25 14.97 19.39
N GLY A 65 -6.95 13.79 18.85
CA GLY A 65 -7.54 12.51 19.27
C GLY A 65 -9.02 12.36 18.97
N GLU A 66 -9.54 13.11 18.01
CA GLU A 66 -10.95 13.08 17.61
C GLU A 66 -11.32 11.88 16.71
N TYR A 67 -10.32 11.23 16.19
CA TYR A 67 -10.45 10.13 15.20
C TYR A 67 -9.78 8.86 15.72
N PRO A 68 -10.39 8.15 16.69
CA PRO A 68 -9.83 6.90 17.17
C PRO A 68 -9.86 5.84 16.07
N SER A 69 -8.83 4.99 16.01
CA SER A 69 -8.76 3.85 15.10
C SER A 69 -8.55 2.56 15.89
N THR A 70 -8.98 1.45 15.30
CA THR A 70 -8.79 0.13 15.90
C THR A 70 -7.31 -0.28 15.78
N VAL A 71 -6.71 -0.65 16.91
CA VAL A 71 -5.34 -1.16 16.99
C VAL A 71 -5.40 -2.66 17.25
N PHE A 72 -4.78 -3.42 16.36
CA PHE A 72 -4.67 -4.88 16.46
C PHE A 72 -3.32 -5.29 17.06
N PRO A 73 -3.13 -6.56 17.45
CA PRO A 73 -1.81 -7.07 17.82
C PRO A 73 -0.77 -6.90 16.71
N GLU A 74 0.51 -7.03 17.06
CA GLU A 74 1.60 -6.93 16.07
C GLU A 74 1.50 -8.04 15.00
N PRO A 75 1.86 -7.75 13.75
CA PRO A 75 1.71 -8.67 12.62
C PRO A 75 2.37 -10.03 12.82
N PHE A 76 3.57 -10.10 13.40
CA PHE A 76 4.23 -11.38 13.65
C PHE A 76 3.44 -12.28 14.61
N GLY A 77 2.82 -11.70 15.63
CA GLY A 77 1.95 -12.44 16.57
C GLY A 77 0.66 -12.89 15.91
N LEU A 78 0.10 -12.06 15.03
CA LEU A 78 -1.07 -12.42 14.23
C LEU A 78 -0.75 -13.55 13.23
N ALA A 79 0.42 -13.53 12.60
CA ALA A 79 0.86 -14.56 11.68
C ALA A 79 1.00 -15.93 12.39
N ALA A 80 1.43 -15.94 13.66
CA ALA A 80 1.52 -17.15 14.48
C ALA A 80 0.16 -17.82 14.78
N THR A 81 -0.95 -17.16 14.51
CA THR A 81 -2.30 -17.77 14.59
C THR A 81 -2.58 -18.70 13.42
N PHE A 82 -1.92 -18.56 12.27
CA PHE A 82 -2.21 -19.24 11.01
C PHE A 82 -3.67 -19.06 10.54
N ASP A 83 -4.37 -18.02 11.01
CA ASP A 83 -5.79 -17.77 10.75
C ASP A 83 -5.96 -16.63 9.71
N THR A 84 -6.19 -17.04 8.47
CA THR A 84 -6.42 -16.12 7.36
C THR A 84 -7.75 -15.36 7.44
N ASP A 85 -8.76 -15.94 8.14
CA ASP A 85 -10.06 -15.29 8.30
C ASP A 85 -9.96 -14.14 9.30
N VAL A 86 -9.19 -14.32 10.37
CA VAL A 86 -8.86 -13.23 11.31
C VAL A 86 -8.14 -12.10 10.54
N MET A 87 -7.12 -12.42 9.75
CA MET A 87 -6.38 -11.43 8.96
C MET A 87 -7.28 -10.68 7.99
N LYS A 88 -8.17 -11.37 7.30
CA LYS A 88 -9.11 -10.75 6.38
C LYS A 88 -10.07 -9.80 7.10
N ARG A 89 -10.67 -10.22 8.22
CA ARG A 89 -11.56 -9.37 9.03
C ARG A 89 -10.84 -8.13 9.57
N MET A 90 -9.59 -8.28 10.02
CA MET A 90 -8.75 -7.16 10.42
C MET A 90 -8.54 -6.19 9.25
N GLY A 91 -8.27 -6.71 8.06
CA GLY A 91 -8.18 -5.91 6.83
C GLY A 91 -9.48 -5.17 6.51
N GLU A 92 -10.63 -5.82 6.68
CA GLU A 92 -11.95 -5.21 6.45
C GLU A 92 -12.18 -4.00 7.38
N VAL A 93 -11.89 -4.15 8.67
CA VAL A 93 -11.98 -3.04 9.64
C VAL A 93 -11.04 -1.90 9.25
N THR A 94 -9.78 -2.21 9.00
CA THR A 94 -8.76 -1.23 8.59
C THR A 94 -9.17 -0.47 7.33
N GLY A 95 -9.68 -1.19 6.32
CA GLY A 95 -10.13 -0.59 5.06
C GLY A 95 -11.35 0.31 5.23
N VAL A 96 -12.30 -0.07 6.07
CA VAL A 96 -13.50 0.74 6.37
C VAL A 96 -13.11 2.01 7.12
N GLU A 97 -12.34 1.90 8.19
CA GLU A 97 -11.88 3.07 8.97
C GLU A 97 -11.08 4.03 8.10
N ASN A 98 -10.14 3.50 7.30
CA ASN A 98 -9.34 4.33 6.41
C ASN A 98 -10.19 5.04 5.35
N ARG A 99 -11.18 4.37 4.78
CA ARG A 99 -12.10 4.99 3.82
C ARG A 99 -12.91 6.13 4.42
N ILE A 100 -13.41 5.96 5.64
CA ILE A 100 -14.13 7.00 6.38
C ILE A 100 -13.21 8.20 6.63
N TYR A 101 -11.99 7.96 7.08
CA TYR A 101 -11.04 9.03 7.40
C TYR A 101 -10.51 9.75 6.16
N THR A 102 -10.36 9.04 5.06
CA THR A 102 -10.06 9.66 3.76
C THR A 102 -11.17 10.62 3.31
N GLN A 103 -12.43 10.24 3.49
CA GLN A 103 -13.56 11.12 3.17
C GLN A 103 -13.60 12.38 4.04
N LYS A 104 -13.04 12.32 5.25
CA LYS A 104 -12.88 13.46 6.16
C LYS A 104 -11.58 14.25 5.94
N GLY A 105 -10.77 13.91 4.94
CA GLY A 105 -9.47 14.53 4.67
C GLY A 105 -8.39 14.23 5.73
N LYS A 106 -8.55 13.12 6.48
CA LYS A 106 -7.63 12.74 7.58
C LYS A 106 -6.78 11.52 7.24
N SER A 107 -6.95 10.92 6.07
CA SER A 107 -6.18 9.77 5.59
C SER A 107 -6.11 9.77 4.06
N SER A 108 -5.37 8.81 3.51
CA SER A 108 -5.19 8.60 2.07
C SER A 108 -5.82 7.28 1.63
N LEU A 109 -6.24 7.22 0.36
CA LEU A 109 -6.69 5.95 -0.23
C LEU A 109 -5.54 4.98 -0.52
N CYS A 110 -4.34 5.49 -0.78
CA CYS A 110 -3.14 4.67 -0.98
C CYS A 110 -2.40 4.54 0.35
N VAL A 111 -2.41 3.34 0.93
CA VAL A 111 -1.90 3.08 2.28
C VAL A 111 -0.59 2.31 2.24
N TRP A 112 0.34 2.62 3.14
CA TRP A 112 1.66 1.98 3.24
C TRP A 112 1.60 0.75 4.14
N GLY A 113 1.25 -0.36 3.55
CA GLY A 113 1.18 -1.66 4.20
C GLY A 113 0.38 -2.69 3.40
N PRO A 114 0.53 -3.95 3.77
CA PRO A 114 1.36 -4.48 4.85
C PRO A 114 2.86 -4.52 4.54
N THR A 115 3.68 -4.69 5.60
CA THR A 115 5.09 -5.02 5.48
C THR A 115 5.21 -6.52 5.23
N VAL A 116 5.76 -6.90 4.08
CA VAL A 116 5.97 -8.31 3.69
C VAL A 116 7.45 -8.65 3.56
N ASP A 117 8.32 -7.79 4.11
CA ASP A 117 9.71 -8.13 4.34
C ASP A 117 9.79 -9.38 5.22
N LEU A 118 10.72 -10.28 4.93
CA LEU A 118 10.87 -11.52 5.68
C LEU A 118 11.78 -11.31 6.90
N GLU A 119 11.39 -11.83 8.04
CA GLU A 119 12.11 -11.73 9.33
C GLU A 119 13.33 -12.66 9.37
N ARG A 120 14.22 -12.54 8.39
CA ARG A 120 15.37 -13.42 8.19
C ARG A 120 16.52 -13.24 9.20
N ASP A 121 16.49 -12.15 9.97
CA ASP A 121 17.49 -11.84 10.99
C ASP A 121 16.79 -11.20 12.21
N PRO A 122 16.93 -11.79 13.41
CA PRO A 122 16.30 -11.26 14.63
C PRO A 122 16.85 -9.89 15.07
N ARG A 123 17.98 -9.45 14.51
CA ARG A 123 18.55 -8.12 14.76
C ARG A 123 17.90 -7.01 13.93
N TRP A 124 17.09 -7.35 12.94
CA TRP A 124 16.38 -6.33 12.18
C TRP A 124 15.38 -5.58 13.06
N GLY A 125 15.51 -4.25 13.10
CA GLY A 125 14.75 -3.38 14.03
C GLY A 125 13.27 -3.19 13.71
N ARG A 126 12.71 -3.92 12.71
CA ARG A 126 11.32 -3.82 12.29
C ARG A 126 10.64 -5.19 12.15
N ASN A 127 11.16 -6.20 12.82
CA ASN A 127 10.58 -7.54 12.79
C ASN A 127 9.10 -7.54 13.23
N GLU A 128 8.71 -6.68 14.17
CA GLU A 128 7.32 -6.60 14.65
C GLU A 128 6.31 -6.19 13.58
N GLU A 129 6.74 -5.57 12.50
CA GLU A 129 5.86 -5.12 11.42
C GLU A 129 5.55 -6.21 10.39
N ALA A 130 6.27 -7.33 10.40
CA ALA A 130 6.21 -8.36 9.37
C ALA A 130 5.50 -9.64 9.86
N TYR A 131 5.41 -10.65 8.99
CA TYR A 131 4.61 -11.86 9.22
C TYR A 131 5.46 -13.12 9.41
N GLY A 132 6.76 -12.97 9.68
CA GLY A 132 7.68 -14.09 9.90
C GLY A 132 8.72 -14.30 8.81
N GLU A 133 9.53 -15.34 8.98
CA GLU A 133 10.64 -15.67 8.08
C GLU A 133 10.21 -16.53 6.86
N ASP A 134 9.06 -17.21 6.98
CA ASP A 134 8.56 -18.08 5.92
C ASP A 134 7.79 -17.30 4.85
N PRO A 135 8.22 -17.32 3.58
CA PRO A 135 7.59 -16.53 2.53
C PRO A 135 6.18 -17.01 2.15
N CYS A 136 5.86 -18.29 2.41
CA CYS A 136 4.51 -18.80 2.17
C CYS A 136 3.54 -18.28 3.22
N LEU A 137 3.91 -18.34 4.50
CA LEU A 137 3.12 -17.79 5.60
C LEU A 137 2.94 -16.29 5.43
N ALA A 138 4.02 -15.54 5.25
CA ALA A 138 4.00 -14.10 5.08
C ALA A 138 3.11 -13.67 3.89
N GLY A 139 3.29 -14.31 2.73
CA GLY A 139 2.47 -14.01 1.55
C GLY A 139 1.00 -14.37 1.73
N THR A 140 0.69 -15.47 2.46
CA THR A 140 -0.69 -15.91 2.70
C THR A 140 -1.43 -14.96 3.65
N MET A 141 -0.80 -14.59 4.76
CA MET A 141 -1.38 -13.66 5.73
C MET A 141 -1.54 -12.26 5.13
N ALA A 142 -0.53 -11.78 4.39
CA ALA A 142 -0.61 -10.51 3.69
C ALA A 142 -1.71 -10.49 2.61
N ALA A 143 -1.90 -11.58 1.85
CA ALA A 143 -2.96 -11.68 0.85
C ALA A 143 -4.36 -11.58 1.49
N ALA A 144 -4.56 -12.26 2.62
CA ALA A 144 -5.80 -12.18 3.37
C ALA A 144 -6.07 -10.75 3.88
N TYR A 145 -5.07 -10.12 4.48
CA TYR A 145 -5.16 -8.76 4.99
C TYR A 145 -5.44 -7.72 3.88
N THR A 146 -4.69 -7.79 2.78
CA THR A 146 -4.86 -6.86 1.65
C THR A 146 -6.21 -7.04 0.97
N SER A 147 -6.68 -8.29 0.82
CA SER A 147 -8.00 -8.54 0.25
C SER A 147 -9.12 -7.94 1.11
N GLY A 148 -9.01 -8.05 2.44
CA GLY A 148 -9.92 -7.42 3.39
C GLY A 148 -9.91 -5.90 3.25
N MET A 149 -8.73 -5.26 3.23
CA MET A 149 -8.59 -3.81 3.06
C MET A 149 -9.17 -3.31 1.74
N ALA A 150 -8.87 -3.99 0.64
CA ALA A 150 -9.33 -3.60 -0.68
C ALA A 150 -10.85 -3.72 -0.84
N GLY A 151 -11.47 -4.68 -0.15
CA GLY A 151 -12.90 -4.97 -0.25
C GLY A 151 -13.25 -5.82 -1.46
N SER A 152 -14.55 -6.13 -1.62
CA SER A 152 -15.06 -7.05 -2.63
C SER A 152 -15.69 -6.40 -3.87
N ASP A 153 -15.82 -5.06 -3.90
CA ASP A 153 -16.36 -4.38 -5.07
C ASP A 153 -15.40 -4.51 -6.26
N GLU A 154 -15.93 -4.89 -7.43
CA GLU A 154 -15.11 -5.15 -8.62
C GLU A 154 -14.50 -3.88 -9.21
N LYS A 155 -15.22 -2.77 -9.11
CA LYS A 155 -14.84 -1.49 -9.72
C LYS A 155 -14.14 -0.55 -8.74
N TYR A 156 -14.59 -0.52 -7.50
CA TYR A 156 -14.11 0.44 -6.50
C TYR A 156 -13.44 -0.26 -5.33
N MET A 157 -12.15 -0.03 -5.17
CA MET A 157 -11.43 -0.47 -3.97
C MET A 157 -11.72 0.45 -2.79
N ARG A 158 -11.82 -0.11 -1.59
CA ARG A 158 -11.90 0.71 -0.36
C ARG A 158 -10.65 1.54 -0.18
N VAL A 159 -9.50 0.88 -0.25
CA VAL A 159 -8.16 1.46 -0.23
C VAL A 159 -7.25 0.69 -1.17
N ILE A 160 -6.11 1.27 -1.49
CA ILE A 160 -5.06 0.65 -2.31
C ILE A 160 -3.94 0.20 -1.38
N PRO A 161 -3.84 -1.09 -1.03
CA PRO A 161 -2.73 -1.61 -0.23
C PRO A 161 -1.42 -1.50 -1.01
N THR A 162 -0.36 -1.02 -0.35
CA THR A 162 0.99 -0.90 -0.89
C THR A 162 1.92 -1.82 -0.14
N LEU A 163 2.32 -2.91 -0.76
CA LEU A 163 3.28 -3.84 -0.14
C LEU A 163 4.64 -3.18 0.00
N LYS A 164 5.28 -3.40 1.14
CA LYS A 164 6.60 -2.81 1.43
C LYS A 164 7.54 -3.81 2.09
N HIS A 165 8.84 -3.65 1.94
CA HIS A 165 9.55 -2.75 1.03
C HIS A 165 10.16 -3.58 -0.08
N PHE A 166 9.82 -3.35 -1.32
CA PHE A 166 10.21 -4.17 -2.45
C PHE A 166 11.63 -3.84 -2.93
N TYR A 167 12.62 -4.75 -2.71
CA TYR A 167 12.63 -5.99 -1.95
C TYR A 167 13.94 -6.12 -1.13
N ALA A 168 14.01 -7.14 -0.23
CA ALA A 168 15.19 -7.47 0.59
C ALA A 168 15.63 -6.34 1.55
N ASN A 169 14.70 -5.55 2.06
CA ASN A 169 14.93 -4.46 3.02
C ASN A 169 14.92 -5.01 4.46
N ASN A 170 16.10 -5.34 5.01
CA ASN A 170 16.24 -5.82 6.39
C ASN A 170 17.46 -5.21 7.08
N ASN A 171 17.80 -3.96 6.78
CA ASN A 171 18.90 -3.25 7.40
C ASN A 171 18.56 -1.77 7.57
N GLU A 172 18.08 -1.40 8.76
CA GLU A 172 17.64 -0.02 9.03
C GLU A 172 18.82 0.96 9.19
N ASN A 173 19.95 0.50 9.74
CA ASN A 173 21.07 1.39 10.06
C ASN A 173 21.73 2.00 8.84
N THR A 174 21.79 1.26 7.75
CA THR A 174 22.45 1.69 6.50
C THR A 174 21.55 1.60 5.29
N ARG A 175 20.23 1.53 5.46
CA ARG A 175 19.24 1.25 4.40
C ARG A 175 19.38 2.14 3.16
N VAL A 176 19.75 3.41 3.32
CA VAL A 176 19.90 4.35 2.19
C VAL A 176 21.23 4.21 1.44
N ASN A 177 22.18 3.46 1.99
CA ASN A 177 23.50 3.22 1.40
C ASN A 177 23.82 1.73 1.25
N CYS A 178 22.90 0.85 1.63
CA CYS A 178 23.04 -0.58 1.52
C CYS A 178 22.80 -1.03 0.07
N ASN A 179 23.60 -1.95 -0.41
CA ASN A 179 23.32 -2.69 -1.64
C ASN A 179 22.98 -4.14 -1.28
N ALA A 180 21.71 -4.49 -1.35
CA ALA A 180 21.25 -5.86 -1.12
C ALA A 180 21.56 -6.73 -2.34
N ASN A 181 22.78 -7.25 -2.41
CA ASN A 181 23.16 -8.18 -3.48
C ASN A 181 22.55 -9.56 -3.24
N VAL A 182 21.43 -9.83 -3.91
CA VAL A 182 20.66 -11.07 -3.78
C VAL A 182 20.88 -11.95 -5.02
N PRO A 183 21.39 -13.18 -4.87
CA PRO A 183 21.51 -14.13 -5.99
C PRO A 183 20.14 -14.40 -6.64
N THR A 184 20.11 -14.60 -7.96
CA THR A 184 18.88 -14.77 -8.75
C THR A 184 17.97 -15.86 -8.20
N ARG A 185 18.52 -17.01 -7.82
CA ARG A 185 17.74 -18.10 -7.23
C ARG A 185 17.04 -17.67 -5.96
N LEU A 186 17.77 -17.07 -5.01
CA LEU A 186 17.23 -16.61 -3.73
C LEU A 186 16.19 -15.50 -3.92
N LYS A 187 16.41 -14.62 -4.90
CA LYS A 187 15.42 -13.61 -5.29
C LYS A 187 14.07 -14.25 -5.62
N HIS A 188 14.04 -15.25 -6.50
CA HIS A 188 12.80 -15.85 -6.98
C HIS A 188 12.20 -16.88 -6.02
N GLU A 189 13.03 -17.67 -5.34
CA GLU A 189 12.56 -18.76 -4.47
C GLU A 189 12.22 -18.30 -3.05
N TYR A 190 12.68 -17.12 -2.62
CA TYR A 190 12.49 -16.62 -1.27
C TYR A 190 11.87 -15.21 -1.25
N TYR A 191 12.61 -14.16 -1.63
CA TYR A 191 12.16 -12.79 -1.43
C TYR A 191 10.89 -12.42 -2.21
N LEU A 192 10.79 -12.79 -3.48
CA LEU A 192 9.63 -12.42 -4.29
C LEU A 192 8.37 -13.21 -3.94
N LYS A 193 8.50 -14.37 -3.29
CA LYS A 193 7.37 -15.20 -2.90
C LYS A 193 6.40 -14.51 -1.94
N ALA A 194 6.92 -13.72 -0.99
CA ALA A 194 6.10 -12.97 -0.06
C ALA A 194 5.26 -11.89 -0.74
N PHE A 195 5.75 -11.31 -1.84
CA PHE A 195 5.03 -10.31 -2.62
C PHE A 195 4.06 -10.90 -3.64
N GLU A 196 4.38 -12.08 -4.19
CA GLU A 196 3.61 -12.72 -5.27
C GLU A 196 2.14 -12.93 -4.88
N LYS A 197 1.89 -13.55 -3.74
CA LYS A 197 0.55 -13.91 -3.28
C LYS A 197 -0.38 -12.71 -3.03
N PRO A 198 0.03 -11.68 -2.29
CA PRO A 198 -0.80 -10.49 -2.10
C PRO A 198 -1.13 -9.75 -3.41
N VAL A 199 -0.23 -9.77 -4.38
CA VAL A 199 -0.49 -9.18 -5.71
C VAL A 199 -1.51 -10.01 -6.47
N ARG A 200 -1.36 -11.34 -6.53
CA ARG A 200 -2.22 -12.23 -7.31
C ARG A 200 -3.59 -12.46 -6.68
N ASP A 201 -3.61 -12.69 -5.36
CA ASP A 201 -4.78 -13.16 -4.64
C ASP A 201 -5.36 -12.11 -3.68
N GLY A 202 -4.54 -11.13 -3.27
CA GLY A 202 -4.87 -10.15 -2.22
C GLY A 202 -5.31 -8.78 -2.73
N ARG A 203 -5.37 -8.54 -4.04
CA ARG A 203 -5.70 -7.23 -4.64
C ARG A 203 -4.75 -6.09 -4.23
N ALA A 204 -3.49 -6.39 -3.91
CA ALA A 204 -2.49 -5.37 -3.69
C ALA A 204 -2.05 -4.78 -5.05
N LEU A 205 -2.36 -3.51 -5.30
CA LEU A 205 -2.08 -2.85 -6.59
C LEU A 205 -0.90 -1.89 -6.54
N SER A 206 -0.25 -1.75 -5.41
CA SER A 206 0.87 -0.83 -5.23
C SER A 206 2.03 -1.51 -4.52
N LEU A 207 3.24 -1.10 -4.86
CA LEU A 207 4.48 -1.54 -4.24
C LEU A 207 5.32 -0.33 -3.85
N MET A 208 5.84 -0.32 -2.64
CA MET A 208 6.87 0.63 -2.21
C MET A 208 8.24 -0.01 -2.40
N THR A 209 9.06 0.56 -3.27
CA THR A 209 10.45 0.11 -3.44
C THR A 209 11.25 0.31 -2.16
N SER A 210 12.18 -0.59 -1.88
CA SER A 210 13.10 -0.43 -0.77
C SER A 210 14.13 0.67 -1.03
N TYR A 211 14.83 1.09 0.00
CA TYR A 211 15.89 2.11 -0.12
C TYR A 211 17.22 1.53 -0.61
N ASN A 212 17.43 0.22 -0.48
CA ASN A 212 18.65 -0.49 -0.89
C ASN A 212 18.69 -0.83 -2.37
#